data_7cd2cc4fc04efcca58637695a46eeb69
#
_entry.id   7cd2cc4fc04efcca58637695a46eeb69
#
_cell.length_a   1.000
_cell.length_b   1.000
_cell.length_c   1.000
_cell.angle_alpha   90.00
_cell.angle_beta   90.00
_cell.angle_gamma   90.00
#
_symmetry.space_group_name_H-M   'P 1'
#
loop_
_entity.id
_entity.type
_entity.pdbx_description
1 polymer ?
#
loop_
_entity_poly.entity_id
_entity_poly.type
_entity_poly.pdbx_seq_one_letter_code
_entity_poly.pdbx_strand_id
1 'polypeptide(L)'
;PGSHAAGDGAACAQAPDGDPAWCDVVTLMTPVATRPWKAWEGSAPGRRPEAYTALKAAMTQATVDFACARLPELRDAIAHTYAATPLTYRHYTGAPHGAAYGLLKDWRSIMASHIPARTKFDNLLLTGQNLTVHGAIGVTLSAAATCSEIVGTEYLAKKIANA
;
A
#
# COMPACT_ATOMS: atom_id res chain seq x y z
N PRO A 1 -17.74 0.03 27.51
CA PRO A 1 -16.49 0.71 27.42
C PRO A 1 -15.39 -0.34 27.43
N GLY A 2 -15.13 -0.91 26.24
CA GLY A 2 -14.06 -1.85 26.02
C GLY A 2 -12.83 -1.05 25.66
N SER A 3 -11.84 -1.06 26.54
CA SER A 3 -10.50 -0.60 26.30
C SER A 3 -9.99 -1.28 25.03
N HIS A 4 -9.79 -0.53 23.95
CA HIS A 4 -8.85 -0.92 22.93
C HIS A 4 -7.50 -0.96 23.63
N ALA A 5 -7.06 -2.16 24.02
CA ALA A 5 -5.65 -2.39 24.20
C ALA A 5 -5.02 -2.06 22.84
N ALA A 6 -4.50 -0.86 22.70
CA ALA A 6 -3.41 -0.61 21.79
C ALA A 6 -2.42 -1.71 22.15
N GLY A 7 -2.22 -2.66 21.25
CA GLY A 7 -1.18 -3.66 21.44
C GLY A 7 0.07 -2.88 21.75
N ASP A 8 0.60 -3.09 22.94
CA ASP A 8 1.91 -2.60 23.34
C ASP A 8 2.79 -2.89 22.15
N GLY A 9 3.36 -1.82 21.60
CA GLY A 9 4.28 -1.96 20.49
C GLY A 9 5.30 -2.97 20.94
N ALA A 10 5.29 -4.15 20.32
CA ALA A 10 6.29 -5.15 20.56
C ALA A 10 7.60 -4.40 20.42
N ALA A 11 8.35 -4.28 21.50
CA ALA A 11 9.66 -3.67 21.46
C ALA A 11 10.41 -4.45 20.39
N CYS A 12 10.66 -3.80 19.25
CA CYS A 12 11.55 -4.35 18.25
C CYS A 12 12.81 -4.73 19.00
N ALA A 13 13.18 -6.00 18.94
CA ALA A 13 14.48 -6.42 19.45
C ALA A 13 15.49 -5.53 18.71
N GLN A 14 16.17 -4.64 19.44
CA GLN A 14 17.17 -3.80 18.84
C GLN A 14 18.25 -4.72 18.28
N ALA A 15 18.53 -4.57 17.00
CA ALA A 15 19.68 -5.24 16.41
C ALA A 15 20.93 -4.92 17.23
N PRO A 16 21.80 -5.91 17.46
CA PRO A 16 23.09 -5.62 18.07
C PRO A 16 23.78 -4.55 17.25
N ASP A 17 24.27 -3.51 17.90
CA ASP A 17 24.93 -2.37 17.26
C ASP A 17 25.98 -2.86 16.25
N GLY A 18 25.76 -2.57 14.96
CA GLY A 18 26.73 -2.80 13.89
C GLY A 18 26.54 -4.04 13.02
N ASP A 19 25.51 -4.85 13.21
CA ASP A 19 25.24 -5.99 12.30
C ASP A 19 24.27 -5.59 11.16
N PRO A 20 24.76 -5.48 9.90
CA PRO A 20 23.90 -5.14 8.75
C PRO A 20 22.90 -6.23 8.33
N ALA A 21 22.96 -7.39 8.96
CA ALA A 21 22.12 -8.55 8.60
C ALA A 21 20.75 -8.56 9.30
N TRP A 22 20.48 -7.63 10.21
CA TRP A 22 19.22 -7.59 10.96
C TRP A 22 18.18 -6.70 10.31
N CYS A 23 16.94 -7.13 10.32
CA CYS A 23 15.78 -6.29 9.99
C CYS A 23 14.66 -6.54 11.00
N ASP A 24 14.00 -5.47 11.44
CA ASP A 24 12.90 -5.54 12.40
C ASP A 24 11.59 -5.99 11.75
N VAL A 25 11.41 -5.70 10.47
CA VAL A 25 10.17 -5.93 9.74
C VAL A 25 10.43 -6.46 8.34
N VAL A 26 9.73 -7.53 7.99
CA VAL A 26 9.64 -8.05 6.62
C VAL A 26 8.21 -7.86 6.10
N THR A 27 8.05 -7.20 4.98
CA THR A 27 6.75 -7.04 4.32
C THR A 27 6.59 -8.02 3.18
N LEU A 28 5.59 -8.89 3.27
CA LEU A 28 5.22 -9.81 2.21
C LEU A 28 4.00 -9.25 1.46
N MET A 29 4.10 -9.12 0.14
CA MET A 29 3.01 -8.65 -0.70
C MET A 29 2.55 -9.76 -1.64
N THR A 30 1.28 -10.12 -1.57
CA THR A 30 0.66 -11.15 -2.40
C THR A 30 -0.54 -10.58 -3.13
N PRO A 31 -0.61 -10.66 -4.48
CA PRO A 31 -1.83 -10.35 -5.21
C PRO A 31 -2.96 -11.28 -4.81
N VAL A 32 -4.09 -10.72 -4.41
CA VAL A 32 -5.27 -11.50 -4.02
C VAL A 32 -6.50 -11.03 -4.78
N ALA A 33 -7.36 -11.97 -5.17
CA ALA A 33 -8.65 -11.64 -5.73
C ALA A 33 -9.57 -11.00 -4.68
N THR A 34 -10.38 -10.03 -5.08
CA THR A 34 -11.35 -9.38 -4.18
C THR A 34 -12.60 -10.24 -3.97
N ARG A 35 -12.89 -11.16 -4.89
CA ARG A 35 -14.10 -11.99 -4.88
C ARG A 35 -14.35 -12.73 -3.56
N PRO A 36 -13.38 -13.42 -2.94
CA PRO A 36 -13.59 -14.11 -1.66
C PRO A 36 -14.02 -13.19 -0.52
N TRP A 37 -13.67 -11.90 -0.57
CA TRP A 37 -13.93 -10.92 0.48
C TRP A 37 -15.27 -10.20 0.34
N LYS A 38 -15.94 -10.34 -0.82
CA LYS A 38 -17.21 -9.64 -1.11
C LYS A 38 -18.30 -9.89 -0.08
N ALA A 39 -18.41 -11.11 0.44
CA ALA A 39 -19.42 -11.47 1.43
C ALA A 39 -19.38 -10.59 2.70
N TRP A 40 -18.25 -9.95 2.97
CA TRP A 40 -18.02 -9.17 4.20
C TRP A 40 -17.81 -7.67 3.93
N GLU A 41 -18.08 -7.19 2.72
CA GLU A 41 -17.88 -5.78 2.34
C GLU A 41 -18.63 -4.78 3.23
N GLY A 42 -19.79 -5.16 3.77
CA GLY A 42 -20.56 -4.34 4.70
C GLY A 42 -20.15 -4.46 6.17
N SER A 43 -19.15 -5.28 6.49
CA SER A 43 -18.73 -5.50 7.89
C SER A 43 -17.69 -4.46 8.33
N ALA A 44 -17.86 -4.00 9.59
CA ALA A 44 -16.92 -3.04 10.18
C ALA A 44 -15.65 -3.74 10.71
N PRO A 45 -14.47 -3.07 10.69
CA PRO A 45 -13.28 -3.53 11.38
C PRO A 45 -13.56 -3.83 12.86
N GLY A 46 -12.98 -4.90 13.38
CA GLY A 46 -13.21 -5.35 14.76
C GLY A 46 -14.54 -6.07 15.01
N ARG A 47 -15.45 -6.08 14.02
CA ARG A 47 -16.77 -6.76 14.11
C ARG A 47 -17.01 -7.73 12.95
N ARG A 48 -15.96 -8.19 12.33
CA ARG A 48 -16.04 -9.14 11.20
C ARG A 48 -16.30 -10.55 11.72
N PRO A 49 -17.11 -11.37 10.98
CA PRO A 49 -17.44 -12.71 11.42
C PRO A 49 -16.21 -13.64 11.43
N GLU A 50 -16.31 -14.73 12.16
CA GLU A 50 -15.27 -15.73 12.32
C GLU A 50 -14.78 -16.28 10.97
N ALA A 51 -15.68 -16.52 10.02
CA ALA A 51 -15.33 -16.99 8.68
C ALA A 51 -14.36 -16.03 7.95
N TYR A 52 -14.48 -14.72 8.16
CA TYR A 52 -13.51 -13.75 7.63
C TYR A 52 -12.14 -13.89 8.31
N THR A 53 -12.12 -14.00 9.63
CA THR A 53 -10.85 -14.12 10.37
C THR A 53 -10.14 -15.44 10.05
N ALA A 54 -10.90 -16.52 9.90
CA ALA A 54 -10.35 -17.81 9.47
C ALA A 54 -9.74 -17.75 8.07
N LEU A 55 -10.43 -17.17 7.09
CA LEU A 55 -9.89 -17.00 5.74
C LEU A 55 -8.63 -16.11 5.77
N LYS A 56 -8.67 -15.00 6.50
CA LYS A 56 -7.51 -14.12 6.66
C LYS A 56 -6.32 -14.87 7.25
N ALA A 57 -6.53 -15.63 8.31
CA ALA A 57 -5.48 -16.42 8.96
C ALA A 57 -4.88 -17.47 8.00
N ALA A 58 -5.73 -18.22 7.29
CA ALA A 58 -5.28 -19.23 6.34
C ALA A 58 -4.43 -18.63 5.21
N MET A 59 -4.85 -17.49 4.65
CA MET A 59 -4.09 -16.81 3.59
C MET A 59 -2.79 -16.20 4.12
N THR A 60 -2.79 -15.68 5.34
CA THR A 60 -1.58 -15.18 6.00
C THR A 60 -0.58 -16.31 6.18
N GLN A 61 -1.03 -17.44 6.73
CA GLN A 61 -0.17 -18.60 6.95
C GLN A 61 0.40 -19.12 5.64
N ALA A 62 -0.42 -19.28 4.60
CA ALA A 62 0.05 -19.70 3.29
C ALA A 62 1.13 -18.77 2.71
N THR A 63 1.00 -17.45 2.91
CA THR A 63 1.98 -16.47 2.46
C THR A 63 3.29 -16.57 3.24
N VAL A 64 3.20 -16.77 4.56
CA VAL A 64 4.37 -16.99 5.42
C VAL A 64 5.07 -18.29 5.06
N ASP A 65 4.34 -19.37 4.89
CA ASP A 65 4.91 -20.67 4.52
C ASP A 65 5.63 -20.62 3.17
N PHE A 66 5.04 -19.89 2.20
CA PHE A 66 5.67 -19.67 0.91
C PHE A 66 6.99 -18.88 1.02
N ALA A 67 7.06 -17.89 1.90
CA ALA A 67 8.28 -17.13 2.16
C ALA A 67 9.33 -17.99 2.87
N CYS A 68 8.94 -18.71 3.92
CA CYS A 68 9.82 -19.61 4.68
C CYS A 68 10.35 -20.79 3.85
N ALA A 69 9.63 -21.22 2.83
CA ALA A 69 10.12 -22.24 1.90
C ALA A 69 11.29 -21.75 1.03
N ARG A 70 11.44 -20.43 0.87
CA ARG A 70 12.51 -19.80 0.08
C ARG A 70 13.61 -19.21 0.94
N LEU A 71 13.26 -18.78 2.12
CA LEU A 71 14.13 -18.20 3.14
C LEU A 71 13.87 -18.93 4.45
N PRO A 72 14.44 -20.14 4.64
CA PRO A 72 14.17 -20.99 5.82
C PRO A 72 14.46 -20.31 7.15
N GLU A 73 15.46 -19.44 7.19
CA GLU A 73 15.87 -18.67 8.36
C GLU A 73 14.78 -17.73 8.89
N LEU A 74 13.81 -17.34 8.05
CA LEU A 74 12.68 -16.53 8.51
C LEU A 74 11.81 -17.27 9.52
N ARG A 75 11.72 -18.60 9.46
CA ARG A 75 10.79 -19.38 10.29
C ARG A 75 11.01 -19.15 11.78
N ASP A 76 12.25 -19.16 12.19
CA ASP A 76 12.64 -19.02 13.61
C ASP A 76 12.76 -17.54 14.03
N ALA A 77 12.80 -16.64 13.07
CA ALA A 77 12.89 -15.19 13.32
C ALA A 77 11.53 -14.49 13.45
N ILE A 78 10.42 -15.14 13.06
CA ILE A 78 9.09 -14.52 13.11
C ILE A 78 8.57 -14.49 14.54
N ALA A 79 8.55 -13.32 15.14
CA ALA A 79 7.92 -13.09 16.44
C ALA A 79 6.39 -12.85 16.32
N HIS A 80 5.98 -12.04 15.34
CA HIS A 80 4.57 -11.68 15.12
C HIS A 80 4.25 -11.54 13.64
N THR A 81 2.98 -11.77 13.28
CA THR A 81 2.47 -11.55 11.92
C THR A 81 1.22 -10.69 11.94
N TYR A 82 1.18 -9.71 11.06
CA TYR A 82 0.01 -8.88 10.78
C TYR A 82 -0.33 -8.97 9.31
N ALA A 83 -1.61 -8.94 8.98
CA ALA A 83 -2.04 -8.97 7.59
C ALA A 83 -3.11 -7.91 7.32
N ALA A 84 -2.98 -7.24 6.18
CA ALA A 84 -4.02 -6.43 5.58
C ALA A 84 -4.71 -7.22 4.45
N THR A 85 -6.02 -7.05 4.33
CA THR A 85 -6.83 -7.66 3.27
C THR A 85 -7.37 -6.56 2.36
N PRO A 86 -7.98 -6.88 1.20
CA PRO A 86 -8.66 -5.87 0.39
C PRO A 86 -9.69 -5.04 1.19
N LEU A 87 -10.39 -5.64 2.16
CA LEU A 87 -11.33 -4.89 3.00
C LEU A 87 -10.63 -3.98 4.03
N THR A 88 -9.40 -4.26 4.40
CA THR A 88 -8.56 -3.38 5.21
C THR A 88 -8.20 -2.12 4.40
N TYR A 89 -7.70 -2.31 3.18
CA TYR A 89 -7.40 -1.19 2.28
C TYR A 89 -8.64 -0.34 2.01
N ARG A 90 -9.77 -0.97 1.64
CA ARG A 90 -11.03 -0.25 1.41
C ARG A 90 -11.44 0.60 2.59
N HIS A 91 -11.30 0.10 3.81
CA HIS A 91 -11.70 0.83 5.02
C HIS A 91 -10.81 2.04 5.29
N TYR A 92 -9.49 1.86 5.24
CA TYR A 92 -8.55 2.91 5.65
C TYR A 92 -8.20 3.90 4.54
N THR A 93 -8.22 3.47 3.28
CA THR A 93 -7.85 4.32 2.14
C THR A 93 -9.05 4.79 1.31
N GLY A 94 -10.25 4.22 1.54
CA GLY A 94 -11.42 4.49 0.70
C GLY A 94 -11.30 3.93 -0.73
N ALA A 95 -10.25 3.18 -1.04
CA ALA A 95 -10.02 2.66 -2.39
C ALA A 95 -11.11 1.67 -2.78
N PRO A 96 -11.79 1.86 -3.93
CA PRO A 96 -12.78 0.91 -4.43
C PRO A 96 -12.18 -0.50 -4.51
N HIS A 97 -12.98 -1.49 -4.10
CA HIS A 97 -12.58 -2.90 -4.12
C HIS A 97 -11.30 -3.24 -3.33
N GLY A 98 -10.79 -2.33 -2.49
CA GLY A 98 -9.58 -2.53 -1.70
C GLY A 98 -8.30 -2.56 -2.54
N ALA A 99 -8.26 -1.78 -3.61
CA ALA A 99 -7.05 -1.62 -4.42
C ALA A 99 -5.93 -0.98 -3.60
N ALA A 100 -4.75 -1.58 -3.61
CA ALA A 100 -3.60 -1.05 -2.88
C ALA A 100 -3.00 0.19 -3.57
N TYR A 101 -3.07 0.23 -4.91
CA TYR A 101 -2.43 1.27 -5.73
C TYR A 101 -3.39 2.12 -6.56
N GLY A 102 -4.71 1.99 -6.37
CA GLY A 102 -5.71 2.77 -7.10
C GLY A 102 -6.03 2.22 -8.49
N LEU A 103 -6.06 3.08 -9.52
CA LEU A 103 -6.45 2.72 -10.88
C LEU A 103 -5.43 1.79 -11.55
N LEU A 104 -5.94 0.76 -12.24
CA LEU A 104 -5.10 -0.12 -13.05
C LEU A 104 -4.38 0.67 -14.14
N LYS A 105 -3.07 0.56 -14.20
CA LYS A 105 -2.22 1.06 -15.28
C LYS A 105 -1.91 -0.09 -16.23
N ASP A 106 -2.60 -0.14 -17.35
CA ASP A 106 -2.39 -1.19 -18.35
C ASP A 106 -1.23 -0.79 -19.28
N TRP A 107 -0.14 -1.56 -19.25
CA TRP A 107 1.02 -1.36 -20.11
C TRP A 107 0.69 -1.47 -21.61
N ARG A 108 -0.39 -2.18 -21.97
CA ARG A 108 -0.86 -2.30 -23.36
C ARG A 108 -1.58 -1.05 -23.85
N SER A 109 -2.05 -0.22 -22.93
CA SER A 109 -2.81 0.98 -23.23
C SER A 109 -2.53 2.07 -22.20
N ILE A 110 -1.27 2.50 -22.12
CA ILE A 110 -0.81 3.49 -21.15
C ILE A 110 -1.63 4.79 -21.27
N MET A 111 -1.92 5.23 -22.49
CA MET A 111 -2.65 6.48 -22.73
C MET A 111 -4.12 6.41 -22.24
N ALA A 112 -4.75 5.24 -22.29
CA ALA A 112 -6.13 5.09 -21.80
C ALA A 112 -6.23 5.16 -20.27
N SER A 113 -5.13 4.90 -19.56
CA SER A 113 -5.05 4.97 -18.10
C SER A 113 -4.32 6.23 -17.59
N HIS A 114 -3.82 7.09 -18.48
CA HIS A 114 -3.21 8.36 -18.11
C HIS A 114 -4.30 9.39 -17.76
N ILE A 115 -4.13 10.03 -16.61
CA ILE A 115 -4.99 11.13 -16.17
C ILE A 115 -4.12 12.39 -16.14
N PRO A 116 -4.45 13.44 -16.93
CA PRO A 116 -3.67 14.67 -16.91
C PRO A 116 -3.84 15.41 -15.57
N ALA A 117 -2.81 16.14 -15.15
CA ALA A 117 -2.86 16.96 -13.95
C ALA A 117 -3.88 18.11 -14.12
N ARG A 118 -3.94 18.71 -15.30
CA ARG A 118 -4.91 19.78 -15.62
C ARG A 118 -6.27 19.19 -15.97
N THR A 119 -7.31 19.70 -15.32
CA THR A 119 -8.69 19.36 -15.63
C THR A 119 -9.30 20.38 -16.62
N LYS A 120 -10.55 20.15 -17.01
CA LYS A 120 -11.33 21.12 -17.79
C LYS A 120 -11.74 22.37 -16.99
N PHE A 121 -11.53 22.39 -15.69
CA PHE A 121 -11.81 23.54 -14.83
C PHE A 121 -10.50 24.27 -14.55
N ASP A 122 -10.47 25.59 -14.75
CA ASP A 122 -9.25 26.41 -14.67
C ASP A 122 -8.59 26.40 -13.28
N ASN A 123 -9.40 26.26 -12.25
CA ASN A 123 -8.97 26.29 -10.85
C ASN A 123 -8.88 24.90 -10.18
N LEU A 124 -8.95 23.81 -10.96
CA LEU A 124 -8.87 22.45 -10.44
C LEU A 124 -7.76 21.66 -11.11
N LEU A 125 -6.76 21.32 -10.33
CA LEU A 125 -5.66 20.43 -10.72
C LEU A 125 -5.75 19.13 -9.93
N LEU A 126 -5.28 18.05 -10.54
CA LEU A 126 -5.18 16.73 -9.94
C LEU A 126 -3.72 16.37 -9.66
N THR A 127 -3.49 15.59 -8.62
CA THR A 127 -2.17 15.04 -8.29
C THR A 127 -2.32 13.65 -7.66
N GLY A 128 -1.21 12.94 -7.52
CA GLY A 128 -1.17 11.66 -6.81
C GLY A 128 -0.99 10.43 -7.72
N GLN A 129 -1.00 9.27 -7.10
CA GLN A 129 -0.63 8.00 -7.75
C GLN A 129 -1.57 7.54 -8.88
N ASN A 130 -2.76 8.11 -8.98
CA ASN A 130 -3.72 7.72 -10.01
C ASN A 130 -3.47 8.39 -11.37
N LEU A 131 -2.63 9.43 -11.44
CA LEU A 131 -2.43 10.20 -12.66
C LEU A 131 -1.61 9.41 -13.70
N THR A 132 -0.38 9.10 -13.38
CA THR A 132 0.57 8.53 -14.34
C THR A 132 1.02 7.13 -13.93
N VAL A 133 1.76 7.01 -12.84
CA VAL A 133 2.30 5.75 -12.30
C VAL A 133 2.15 5.71 -10.78
N HIS A 134 2.20 4.49 -10.22
CA HIS A 134 2.00 4.25 -8.80
C HIS A 134 3.30 4.35 -7.99
N GLY A 135 3.15 4.33 -6.67
CA GLY A 135 4.25 4.28 -5.71
C GLY A 135 4.92 5.64 -5.50
N ALA A 136 5.99 5.67 -4.72
CA ALA A 136 6.68 6.89 -4.32
C ALA A 136 7.17 7.71 -5.53
N ILE A 137 7.82 7.05 -6.49
CA ILE A 137 8.29 7.70 -7.71
C ILE A 137 7.12 8.27 -8.51
N GLY A 138 6.03 7.51 -8.68
CA GLY A 138 4.86 7.95 -9.42
C GLY A 138 4.17 9.15 -8.79
N VAL A 139 4.06 9.19 -7.47
CA VAL A 139 3.50 10.34 -6.74
C VAL A 139 4.39 11.57 -6.89
N THR A 140 5.71 11.40 -6.81
CA THR A 140 6.67 12.49 -7.00
C THR A 140 6.59 13.07 -8.42
N LEU A 141 6.54 12.22 -9.44
CA LEU A 141 6.36 12.66 -10.83
C LEU A 141 5.02 13.37 -11.04
N SER A 142 3.95 12.86 -10.44
CA SER A 142 2.63 13.52 -10.50
C SER A 142 2.63 14.87 -9.80
N ALA A 143 3.32 14.99 -8.67
CA ALA A 143 3.48 16.26 -7.98
C ALA A 143 4.26 17.27 -8.83
N ALA A 144 5.37 16.85 -9.43
CA ALA A 144 6.14 17.70 -10.34
C ALA A 144 5.31 18.14 -11.56
N ALA A 145 4.54 17.22 -12.17
CA ALA A 145 3.63 17.56 -13.26
C ALA A 145 2.59 18.58 -12.84
N THR A 146 1.95 18.42 -11.68
CA THR A 146 0.96 19.35 -11.16
C THR A 146 1.58 20.72 -10.84
N CYS A 147 2.76 20.73 -10.21
CA CYS A 147 3.48 21.99 -9.94
C CYS A 147 3.86 22.71 -11.24
N SER A 148 4.28 21.97 -12.29
CA SER A 148 4.66 22.58 -13.57
C SER A 148 3.47 23.26 -14.26
N GLU A 149 2.23 22.82 -14.02
CA GLU A 149 1.03 23.49 -14.50
C GLU A 149 0.81 24.86 -13.85
N ILE A 150 1.37 25.09 -12.67
CA ILE A 150 1.23 26.34 -11.91
C ILE A 150 2.39 27.29 -12.19
N VAL A 151 3.63 26.80 -12.08
CA VAL A 151 4.83 27.65 -12.14
C VAL A 151 5.59 27.57 -13.46
N GLY A 152 5.21 26.67 -14.34
CA GLY A 152 5.88 26.39 -15.59
C GLY A 152 7.00 25.34 -15.46
N THR A 153 7.09 24.48 -16.47
CA THR A 153 8.05 23.36 -16.50
C THR A 153 9.50 23.81 -16.43
N GLU A 154 9.87 24.87 -17.16
CA GLU A 154 11.25 25.37 -17.19
C GLU A 154 11.71 25.92 -15.85
N TYR A 155 10.84 26.68 -15.18
CA TYR A 155 11.13 27.17 -13.83
C TYR A 155 11.33 26.04 -12.84
N LEU A 156 10.42 25.06 -12.85
CA LEU A 156 10.51 23.92 -11.94
C LEU A 156 11.77 23.08 -12.18
N ALA A 157 12.09 22.79 -13.45
CA ALA A 157 13.30 22.03 -13.81
C ALA A 157 14.59 22.72 -13.33
N LYS A 158 14.69 24.04 -13.52
CA LYS A 158 15.84 24.80 -12.99
C LYS A 158 15.95 24.75 -11.48
N LYS A 159 14.82 24.78 -10.76
CA LYS A 159 14.82 24.70 -9.30
C LYS A 159 15.24 23.33 -8.78
N ILE A 160 14.76 22.26 -9.40
CA ILE A 160 15.13 20.88 -9.03
C ILE A 160 16.60 20.60 -9.33
N ALA A 161 17.12 21.08 -10.46
CA ALA A 161 18.51 20.86 -10.85
C ALA A 161 19.52 21.61 -9.95
N ASN A 162 19.08 22.64 -9.23
CA ASN A 162 19.92 23.47 -8.36
C ASN A 162 19.68 23.21 -6.86
N ALA A 163 18.89 22.18 -6.52
CA ALA A 163 18.61 21.76 -5.14
C ALA A 163 19.58 20.67 -4.69
#